data_44a285e68b8b7c91dcc809718860d0e1
#
_entry.id   44a285e68b8b7c91dcc809718860d0e1
#
_cell.length_a   1.000
_cell.length_b   1.000
_cell.length_c   1.000
_cell.angle_alpha   90.00
_cell.angle_beta   90.00
_cell.angle_gamma   90.00
#
_symmetry.space_group_name_H-M   'P 1'
#
loop_
_entity.id
_entity.type
_entity.pdbx_description
1 polymer ?
#
loop_
_entity_poly.entity_id
_entity_poly.type
_entity_poly.pdbx_seq_one_letter_code
_entity_poly.pdbx_strand_id
1 'polypeptide(L)'
;MSTDPAVELPFFYGSISRSDAEQHLKLAGMADGLFLLRQCLRSLGGYVLSVVWNLEFHHYPIEKQLNGTYCISGGKPHCGPAELCEFYSKDSDGMVCALKKPCLRPPDTQIRPGVFDNLRDNMLREYVRQTWNLEGEAMEQAIISQAPQLEKLIATTAHEKMPWYHGKITRQEGERRLYSGAQPDGKFLVRDREESGTFALSMMYGKTVYHYQILHDKSGKYSMPEGTKFDTIWQLVEYLKMKADGLVTVLGEACLNGKAEKAPSLPATRRAGQNGYTPPPKAVTATANSVPVDRDPLPMDCNGFNPYHNPNEVRKFNIKRTQLLIDEVELGSGNFGCVKKGVLKTESGQIDVAIKVLKSENEKTVKEEMMREAEIMYQLSNPYIVRMLGLCNAESLMLVMEMASAGPLNKYLSSHKDTVSVENIVGLMHQVSLGMKYLEEKNFVHRDLAARNVLLVSQQFAKISDFGLSKALGADDNYYKARSSGKWPLKWYAPECVHYHKFSSKSDVWSFGVTMWEAFSYGGKPYKKMKGTDVMRFIDEGNRMESPPACPERMYAVMKECWTHKHEDRPDFKKVEESMRSYYYSISNKAKAEEAAAAAAAAAP
;
A
#
# COMPACT_ATOMS: atom_id res chain seq x y z
N MET A 1 18.26 5.48 -1.34
CA MET A 1 17.46 6.52 -2.02
C MET A 1 16.82 5.88 -3.24
N SER A 2 15.51 5.74 -3.27
CA SER A 2 14.81 5.32 -4.50
C SER A 2 14.86 6.51 -5.46
N THR A 3 15.85 6.57 -6.30
CA THR A 3 15.89 7.56 -7.38
C THR A 3 14.80 7.20 -8.39
N ASP A 4 14.04 8.19 -8.82
CA ASP A 4 13.09 8.05 -9.93
C ASP A 4 13.81 7.36 -11.11
N PRO A 5 13.28 6.23 -11.65
CA PRO A 5 13.95 5.45 -12.69
C PRO A 5 14.17 6.24 -13.99
N ALA A 6 13.54 7.40 -14.15
CA ALA A 6 13.76 8.27 -15.30
C ALA A 6 14.91 9.28 -15.13
N VAL A 7 15.47 9.46 -13.94
CA VAL A 7 16.50 10.50 -13.65
C VAL A 7 17.74 10.32 -14.50
N GLU A 8 18.15 9.08 -14.75
CA GLU A 8 19.30 8.74 -15.58
C GLU A 8 19.07 9.01 -17.10
N LEU A 9 17.81 9.19 -17.51
CA LEU A 9 17.49 9.40 -18.92
C LEU A 9 17.84 10.83 -19.35
N PRO A 10 18.68 11.03 -20.38
CA PRO A 10 19.13 12.37 -20.80
C PRO A 10 18.00 13.23 -21.40
N PHE A 11 16.87 12.62 -21.73
CA PHE A 11 15.66 13.28 -22.27
C PHE A 11 14.53 13.40 -21.24
N PHE A 12 14.80 13.10 -19.97
CA PHE A 12 13.87 13.33 -18.85
C PHE A 12 14.10 14.72 -18.25
N TYR A 13 13.05 15.53 -18.19
CA TYR A 13 13.11 16.91 -17.75
C TYR A 13 12.53 17.15 -16.34
N GLY A 14 12.10 16.05 -15.64
CA GLY A 14 11.49 16.16 -14.32
C GLY A 14 10.11 16.81 -14.37
N SER A 15 9.79 17.58 -13.33
CA SER A 15 8.49 18.24 -13.18
C SER A 15 8.45 19.57 -13.94
N ILE A 16 8.28 19.51 -15.26
CA ILE A 16 8.06 20.68 -16.11
C ILE A 16 6.63 20.74 -16.62
N SER A 17 6.15 21.95 -16.92
CA SER A 17 4.81 22.16 -17.48
C SER A 17 4.70 21.65 -18.92
N ARG A 18 3.47 21.53 -19.44
CA ARG A 18 3.23 21.24 -20.85
C ARG A 18 3.85 22.32 -21.75
N SER A 19 3.68 23.58 -21.40
CA SER A 19 4.23 24.71 -22.16
C SER A 19 5.75 24.70 -22.22
N ASP A 20 6.42 24.38 -21.09
CA ASP A 20 7.89 24.27 -21.06
C ASP A 20 8.37 23.12 -21.95
N ALA A 21 7.67 21.97 -21.91
CA ALA A 21 7.99 20.82 -22.76
C ALA A 21 7.87 21.16 -24.27
N GLU A 22 6.78 21.84 -24.65
CA GLU A 22 6.57 22.30 -26.01
C GLU A 22 7.65 23.33 -26.43
N GLN A 23 8.07 24.20 -25.51
CA GLN A 23 9.14 25.16 -25.78
C GLN A 23 10.50 24.47 -25.99
N HIS A 24 10.85 23.45 -25.18
CA HIS A 24 12.06 22.66 -25.38
C HIS A 24 12.06 21.94 -26.74
N LEU A 25 10.93 21.34 -27.12
CA LEU A 25 10.78 20.68 -28.43
C LEU A 25 10.87 21.67 -29.60
N LYS A 26 10.31 22.90 -29.44
CA LYS A 26 10.47 23.98 -30.46
C LYS A 26 11.93 24.36 -30.63
N LEU A 27 12.64 24.56 -29.52
CA LEU A 27 14.07 24.91 -29.56
C LEU A 27 14.96 23.80 -30.17
N ALA A 28 14.52 22.54 -30.02
CA ALA A 28 15.22 21.38 -30.57
C ALA A 28 14.93 21.08 -32.07
N GLY A 29 14.06 21.89 -32.73
CA GLY A 29 13.90 21.91 -34.18
C GLY A 29 12.66 21.24 -34.72
N MET A 30 11.67 20.83 -33.92
CA MET A 30 10.36 20.34 -34.36
C MET A 30 10.38 19.19 -35.39
N ALA A 31 11.37 18.32 -35.35
CA ALA A 31 11.45 17.17 -36.26
C ALA A 31 10.45 16.09 -35.86
N ASP A 32 9.85 15.42 -36.86
CA ASP A 32 8.93 14.30 -36.64
C ASP A 32 9.56 13.15 -35.83
N GLY A 33 8.91 12.75 -34.74
CA GLY A 33 9.43 11.76 -33.81
C GLY A 33 10.44 12.31 -32.81
N LEU A 34 10.67 13.63 -32.76
CA LEU A 34 11.40 14.29 -31.66
C LEU A 34 10.58 14.20 -30.40
N PHE A 35 11.19 13.75 -29.29
CA PHE A 35 10.45 13.50 -28.06
C PHE A 35 11.22 13.87 -26.79
N LEU A 36 10.50 14.13 -25.72
CA LEU A 36 11.03 14.22 -24.36
C LEU A 36 10.07 13.57 -23.35
N LEU A 37 10.60 13.23 -22.19
CA LEU A 37 9.88 12.67 -21.06
C LEU A 37 9.81 13.69 -19.91
N ARG A 38 8.66 13.83 -19.28
CA ARG A 38 8.47 14.66 -18.09
C ARG A 38 7.56 13.97 -17.06
N GLN A 39 7.60 14.42 -15.82
CA GLN A 39 6.78 13.86 -14.76
C GLN A 39 5.29 14.16 -14.97
N CYS A 40 4.42 13.20 -14.68
CA CYS A 40 2.97 13.38 -14.77
C CYS A 40 2.41 13.96 -13.47
N LEU A 41 1.73 15.11 -13.55
CA LEU A 41 1.08 15.71 -12.38
C LEU A 41 -0.22 15.00 -11.95
N ARG A 42 -0.84 14.21 -12.84
CA ARG A 42 -2.14 13.55 -12.61
C ARG A 42 -2.02 12.16 -12.03
N SER A 43 -0.95 11.45 -12.39
CA SER A 43 -0.69 10.07 -12.02
C SER A 43 0.56 9.98 -11.14
N LEU A 44 0.44 9.30 -10.01
CA LEU A 44 1.53 9.13 -9.06
C LEU A 44 2.65 8.26 -9.65
N GLY A 45 3.87 8.82 -9.66
CA GLY A 45 5.03 8.15 -10.24
C GLY A 45 4.92 7.91 -11.75
N GLY A 46 3.91 8.48 -12.40
CA GLY A 46 3.73 8.42 -13.84
C GLY A 46 4.48 9.52 -14.60
N TYR A 47 4.51 9.40 -15.90
CA TYR A 47 5.19 10.33 -16.80
C TYR A 47 4.27 10.83 -17.92
N VAL A 48 4.75 11.81 -18.67
CA VAL A 48 4.14 12.22 -19.93
C VAL A 48 5.22 12.22 -21.00
N LEU A 49 5.01 11.43 -22.03
CA LEU A 49 5.83 11.43 -23.23
C LEU A 49 5.28 12.51 -24.18
N SER A 50 6.11 13.49 -24.51
CA SER A 50 5.76 14.58 -25.41
C SER A 50 6.51 14.39 -26.71
N VAL A 51 5.78 14.31 -27.84
CA VAL A 51 6.31 13.94 -29.17
C VAL A 51 5.88 14.98 -30.18
N VAL A 52 6.76 15.29 -31.13
CA VAL A 52 6.46 16.15 -32.29
C VAL A 52 6.07 15.27 -33.47
N TRP A 53 4.95 15.62 -34.10
CA TRP A 53 4.54 15.02 -35.37
C TRP A 53 3.77 16.04 -36.21
N ASN A 54 4.16 16.16 -37.48
CA ASN A 54 3.57 17.11 -38.43
C ASN A 54 3.50 18.56 -37.89
N LEU A 55 4.58 19.01 -37.23
CA LEU A 55 4.71 20.31 -36.56
C LEU A 55 3.74 20.53 -35.40
N GLU A 56 3.07 19.51 -34.92
CA GLU A 56 2.17 19.53 -33.78
C GLU A 56 2.77 18.77 -32.58
N PHE A 57 2.28 19.09 -31.36
CA PHE A 57 2.71 18.45 -30.13
C PHE A 57 1.66 17.43 -29.67
N HIS A 58 2.09 16.20 -29.51
CA HIS A 58 1.29 15.12 -28.96
C HIS A 58 1.83 14.72 -27.59
N HIS A 59 0.92 14.52 -26.60
CA HIS A 59 1.29 14.22 -25.22
C HIS A 59 0.59 12.95 -24.78
N TYR A 60 1.37 11.92 -24.46
CA TYR A 60 0.90 10.61 -24.05
C TYR A 60 1.15 10.41 -22.55
N PRO A 61 0.11 10.36 -21.69
CA PRO A 61 0.28 10.00 -20.29
C PRO A 61 0.77 8.56 -20.18
N ILE A 62 1.78 8.35 -19.36
CA ILE A 62 2.33 7.05 -18.97
C ILE A 62 1.94 6.83 -17.52
N GLU A 63 1.10 5.86 -17.25
CA GLU A 63 0.63 5.54 -15.90
C GLU A 63 1.50 4.45 -15.28
N LYS A 64 1.91 4.68 -14.01
CA LYS A 64 2.53 3.64 -13.18
C LYS A 64 1.43 2.74 -12.64
N GLN A 65 1.49 1.48 -12.97
CA GLN A 65 0.55 0.47 -12.52
C GLN A 65 0.87 0.01 -11.09
N LEU A 66 -0.11 -0.58 -10.38
CA LEU A 66 0.07 -1.10 -9.02
C LEU A 66 1.19 -2.16 -8.90
N ASN A 67 1.46 -2.87 -9.96
CA ASN A 67 2.54 -3.86 -10.07
C ASN A 67 3.92 -3.25 -10.35
N GLY A 68 4.03 -1.91 -10.43
CA GLY A 68 5.25 -1.17 -10.71
C GLY A 68 5.60 -1.04 -12.19
N THR A 69 4.79 -1.59 -13.12
CA THR A 69 4.98 -1.40 -14.56
C THR A 69 4.42 -0.07 -15.05
N TYR A 70 4.82 0.33 -16.24
CA TYR A 70 4.43 1.57 -16.89
C TYR A 70 3.75 1.29 -18.22
N CYS A 71 2.65 1.96 -18.52
CA CYS A 71 1.98 1.85 -19.81
C CYS A 71 1.37 3.19 -20.26
N ILE A 72 1.28 3.40 -21.57
CA ILE A 72 0.38 4.39 -22.16
C ILE A 72 -1.02 3.77 -22.18
N SER A 73 -2.05 4.58 -21.97
CA SER A 73 -3.44 4.09 -21.89
C SER A 73 -3.81 3.18 -23.08
N GLY A 74 -4.19 1.93 -22.77
CA GLY A 74 -4.48 0.91 -23.78
C GLY A 74 -3.27 0.20 -24.39
N GLY A 75 -2.04 0.62 -24.06
CA GLY A 75 -0.79 0.03 -24.56
C GLY A 75 -0.24 -1.10 -23.68
N LYS A 76 0.86 -1.68 -24.11
CA LYS A 76 1.57 -2.75 -23.40
C LYS A 76 2.26 -2.21 -22.14
N PRO A 77 2.28 -2.96 -21.01
CA PRO A 77 3.04 -2.60 -19.83
C PRO A 77 4.53 -2.89 -20.00
N HIS A 78 5.38 -1.99 -19.46
CA HIS A 78 6.83 -2.06 -19.48
C HIS A 78 7.41 -1.95 -18.08
N CYS A 79 8.59 -2.53 -17.83
CA CYS A 79 9.20 -2.53 -16.49
C CYS A 79 9.69 -1.13 -16.05
N GLY A 80 9.97 -0.24 -17.01
CA GLY A 80 10.45 1.11 -16.73
C GLY A 80 10.22 2.08 -17.89
N PRO A 81 10.40 3.39 -17.63
CA PRO A 81 10.24 4.43 -18.64
C PRO A 81 11.26 4.31 -19.80
N ALA A 82 12.46 3.78 -19.53
CA ALA A 82 13.48 3.53 -20.56
C ALA A 82 13.03 2.45 -21.55
N GLU A 83 12.59 1.29 -21.03
CA GLU A 83 12.08 0.18 -21.84
C GLU A 83 10.85 0.59 -22.65
N LEU A 84 9.94 1.38 -22.04
CA LEU A 84 8.79 1.92 -22.73
C LEU A 84 9.22 2.79 -23.93
N CYS A 85 10.13 3.73 -23.74
CA CYS A 85 10.62 4.57 -24.82
C CYS A 85 11.35 3.75 -25.92
N GLU A 86 12.10 2.71 -25.53
CA GLU A 86 12.75 1.80 -26.48
C GLU A 86 11.71 1.03 -27.31
N PHE A 87 10.63 0.53 -26.68
CA PHE A 87 9.55 -0.14 -27.39
C PHE A 87 8.92 0.79 -28.42
N TYR A 88 8.51 2.00 -28.03
CA TYR A 88 7.86 2.97 -28.91
C TYR A 88 8.82 3.60 -29.94
N SER A 89 10.12 3.37 -29.83
CA SER A 89 11.06 3.70 -30.89
C SER A 89 11.07 2.69 -32.05
N LYS A 90 10.61 1.46 -31.80
CA LYS A 90 10.50 0.36 -32.76
C LYS A 90 9.12 0.21 -33.35
N ASP A 91 8.09 0.47 -32.56
CA ASP A 91 6.68 0.30 -32.91
C ASP A 91 5.86 1.46 -32.34
N SER A 92 5.05 2.10 -33.15
CA SER A 92 4.22 3.24 -32.72
C SER A 92 3.02 2.81 -31.84
N ASP A 93 2.56 1.58 -31.93
CA ASP A 93 1.48 0.93 -31.13
C ASP A 93 0.41 1.92 -30.61
N GLY A 94 -0.28 2.61 -31.55
CA GLY A 94 -1.33 3.59 -31.25
C GLY A 94 -0.88 5.04 -31.03
N MET A 95 0.42 5.33 -31.05
CA MET A 95 0.94 6.70 -31.13
C MET A 95 0.90 7.22 -32.57
N VAL A 96 0.95 8.55 -32.74
CA VAL A 96 0.96 9.19 -34.07
C VAL A 96 2.18 8.83 -34.89
N CYS A 97 3.32 8.51 -34.25
CA CYS A 97 4.54 8.04 -34.89
C CYS A 97 5.45 7.32 -33.90
N ALA A 98 6.41 6.56 -34.42
CA ALA A 98 7.50 6.01 -33.63
C ALA A 98 8.45 7.11 -33.12
N LEU A 99 9.03 6.92 -31.94
CA LEU A 99 10.05 7.81 -31.36
C LEU A 99 11.36 7.70 -32.18
N LYS A 100 11.88 8.83 -32.67
CA LYS A 100 13.08 8.82 -33.52
C LYS A 100 14.28 9.47 -32.85
N LYS A 101 14.11 10.66 -32.28
CA LYS A 101 15.19 11.45 -31.73
C LYS A 101 14.82 11.97 -30.34
N PRO A 102 15.59 11.65 -29.29
CA PRO A 102 15.37 12.26 -27.98
C PRO A 102 15.77 13.74 -27.99
N CYS A 103 14.96 14.59 -27.43
CA CYS A 103 15.28 15.96 -27.06
C CYS A 103 16.15 15.91 -25.80
N LEU A 104 17.45 16.08 -25.96
CA LEU A 104 18.40 15.96 -24.86
C LEU A 104 18.32 17.21 -23.97
N ARG A 105 18.33 16.99 -22.67
CA ARG A 105 18.42 18.05 -21.66
C ARG A 105 19.78 18.76 -21.77
N PRO A 106 19.82 20.10 -21.73
CA PRO A 106 21.09 20.84 -21.67
C PRO A 106 21.95 20.39 -20.47
N PRO A 107 23.30 20.28 -20.63
CA PRO A 107 24.18 19.68 -19.62
C PRO A 107 24.08 20.26 -18.22
N ASP A 108 23.80 21.56 -18.08
CA ASP A 108 23.72 22.26 -16.79
C ASP A 108 22.28 22.39 -16.24
N THR A 109 21.30 21.74 -16.87
CA THR A 109 19.92 21.82 -16.43
C THR A 109 19.64 20.80 -15.32
N GLN A 110 19.47 21.29 -14.09
CA GLN A 110 19.06 20.46 -12.98
C GLN A 110 17.62 19.98 -13.18
N ILE A 111 17.39 18.68 -12.91
CA ILE A 111 16.04 18.10 -12.88
C ILE A 111 15.27 18.74 -11.75
N ARG A 112 14.12 19.31 -12.04
CA ARG A 112 13.21 19.84 -11.03
C ARG A 112 12.47 18.67 -10.37
N PRO A 113 12.72 18.38 -9.08
CA PRO A 113 11.95 17.37 -8.38
C PRO A 113 10.49 17.80 -8.32
N GLY A 114 9.57 16.85 -8.36
CA GLY A 114 8.17 17.09 -8.08
C GLY A 114 7.99 17.56 -6.63
N VAL A 115 7.01 18.41 -6.39
CA VAL A 115 6.70 18.88 -5.01
C VAL A 115 6.40 17.70 -4.09
N PHE A 116 5.86 16.63 -4.63
CA PHE A 116 5.55 15.41 -3.89
C PHE A 116 6.78 14.55 -3.56
N ASP A 117 7.84 14.57 -4.38
CA ASP A 117 8.96 13.63 -4.23
C ASP A 117 9.70 13.78 -2.89
N ASN A 118 9.94 15.01 -2.45
CA ASN A 118 10.59 15.27 -1.17
C ASN A 118 9.70 14.91 0.03
N LEU A 119 8.38 15.12 -0.11
CA LEU A 119 7.41 14.79 0.94
C LEU A 119 7.20 13.28 1.02
N ARG A 120 7.12 12.61 -0.12
CA ARG A 120 6.90 11.17 -0.26
C ARG A 120 7.91 10.36 0.53
N ASP A 121 9.21 10.59 0.34
CA ASP A 121 10.26 9.80 0.99
C ASP A 121 10.23 9.94 2.52
N ASN A 122 9.98 11.14 3.01
CA ASN A 122 9.82 11.38 4.44
C ASN A 122 8.58 10.69 5.00
N MET A 123 7.46 10.78 4.31
CA MET A 123 6.22 10.14 4.72
C MET A 123 6.30 8.60 4.66
N LEU A 124 6.97 8.04 3.66
CA LEU A 124 7.23 6.59 3.55
C LEU A 124 8.02 6.08 4.75
N ARG A 125 9.14 6.74 5.07
CA ARG A 125 9.99 6.38 6.21
C ARG A 125 9.26 6.53 7.53
N GLU A 126 8.53 7.62 7.71
CA GLU A 126 7.75 7.87 8.91
C GLU A 126 6.63 6.84 9.07
N TYR A 127 5.90 6.52 7.99
CA TYR A 127 4.86 5.50 8.00
C TYR A 127 5.40 4.11 8.36
N VAL A 128 6.48 3.69 7.70
CA VAL A 128 7.12 2.38 7.95
C VAL A 128 7.66 2.30 9.39
N ARG A 129 8.28 3.38 9.87
CA ARG A 129 8.75 3.46 11.26
C ARG A 129 7.59 3.36 12.26
N GLN A 130 6.53 4.14 12.07
CA GLN A 130 5.41 4.20 13.02
C GLN A 130 4.50 2.97 12.97
N THR A 131 4.30 2.39 11.78
CA THR A 131 3.32 1.30 11.60
C THR A 131 3.96 -0.07 11.73
N TRP A 132 5.20 -0.23 11.24
CA TRP A 132 5.87 -1.53 11.19
C TRP A 132 7.08 -1.61 12.14
N ASN A 133 7.42 -0.51 12.80
CA ASN A 133 8.58 -0.39 13.71
C ASN A 133 9.89 -0.91 13.08
N LEU A 134 10.10 -0.58 11.80
CA LEU A 134 11.32 -0.92 11.07
C LEU A 134 12.23 0.29 10.99
N GLU A 135 13.54 0.05 11.14
CA GLU A 135 14.61 1.04 11.01
C GLU A 135 15.78 0.49 10.18
N GLY A 136 16.66 1.38 9.75
CA GLY A 136 17.88 1.01 9.02
C GLY A 136 17.60 0.24 7.73
N GLU A 137 18.38 -0.82 7.49
CA GLU A 137 18.32 -1.62 6.28
C GLU A 137 16.96 -2.35 6.09
N ALA A 138 16.38 -2.84 7.17
CA ALA A 138 15.06 -3.50 7.12
C ALA A 138 13.95 -2.55 6.65
N MET A 139 14.01 -1.28 7.06
CA MET A 139 13.08 -0.25 6.59
C MET A 139 13.27 0.03 5.08
N GLU A 140 14.51 0.17 4.62
CA GLU A 140 14.79 0.39 3.19
C GLU A 140 14.32 -0.79 2.33
N GLN A 141 14.55 -2.02 2.77
CA GLN A 141 14.07 -3.23 2.10
C GLN A 141 12.53 -3.27 2.04
N ALA A 142 11.86 -2.94 3.13
CA ALA A 142 10.40 -2.88 3.17
C ALA A 142 9.85 -1.79 2.23
N ILE A 143 10.48 -0.61 2.18
CA ILE A 143 10.10 0.47 1.27
C ILE A 143 10.29 0.03 -0.19
N ILE A 144 11.42 -0.57 -0.54
CA ILE A 144 11.69 -1.02 -1.92
C ILE A 144 10.70 -2.10 -2.35
N SER A 145 10.47 -3.10 -1.51
CA SER A 145 9.59 -4.23 -1.84
C SER A 145 8.11 -3.86 -1.92
N GLN A 146 7.67 -2.84 -1.17
CA GLN A 146 6.28 -2.41 -1.07
C GLN A 146 6.04 -1.02 -1.69
N ALA A 147 7.03 -0.44 -2.36
CA ALA A 147 6.97 0.94 -2.86
C ALA A 147 5.64 1.31 -3.57
N PRO A 148 5.12 0.54 -4.54
CA PRO A 148 3.90 0.93 -5.24
C PRO A 148 2.66 1.01 -4.34
N GLN A 149 2.53 0.09 -3.36
CA GLN A 149 1.42 0.08 -2.42
C GLN A 149 1.54 1.19 -1.38
N LEU A 150 2.75 1.36 -0.84
CA LEU A 150 3.05 2.39 0.14
C LEU A 150 2.92 3.79 -0.45
N GLU A 151 3.40 4.01 -1.67
CA GLU A 151 3.26 5.28 -2.37
C GLU A 151 1.78 5.64 -2.56
N LYS A 152 0.96 4.70 -3.01
CA LYS A 152 -0.48 4.93 -3.18
C LYS A 152 -1.16 5.20 -1.83
N LEU A 153 -0.85 4.42 -0.81
CA LEU A 153 -1.41 4.57 0.53
C LEU A 153 -1.07 5.96 1.11
N ILE A 154 0.20 6.35 1.07
CA ILE A 154 0.64 7.65 1.58
C ILE A 154 0.06 8.80 0.77
N ALA A 155 0.00 8.64 -0.54
CA ALA A 155 -0.57 9.66 -1.40
C ALA A 155 -2.05 9.93 -1.11
N THR A 156 -2.84 8.89 -0.82
CA THR A 156 -4.26 9.05 -0.45
C THR A 156 -4.44 9.76 0.88
N THR A 157 -3.46 9.72 1.79
CA THR A 157 -3.50 10.34 3.12
C THR A 157 -2.59 11.56 3.28
N ALA A 158 -1.76 11.86 2.27
CA ALA A 158 -0.86 13.01 2.30
C ALA A 158 -1.57 14.34 2.59
N HIS A 159 -2.82 14.48 2.16
CA HIS A 159 -3.62 15.68 2.40
C HIS A 159 -3.88 15.92 3.89
N GLU A 160 -3.92 14.90 4.74
CA GLU A 160 -4.17 15.04 6.18
C GLU A 160 -3.04 15.81 6.90
N LYS A 161 -1.82 15.77 6.36
CA LYS A 161 -0.63 16.49 6.87
C LYS A 161 -0.47 17.87 6.24
N MET A 162 -1.33 18.23 5.28
CA MET A 162 -1.24 19.51 4.62
C MET A 162 -1.83 20.64 5.46
N PRO A 163 -1.20 21.84 5.47
CA PRO A 163 -1.64 22.97 6.28
C PRO A 163 -3.04 23.49 5.90
N TRP A 164 -3.49 23.22 4.69
CA TRP A 164 -4.80 23.60 4.18
C TRP A 164 -5.91 22.59 4.47
N TYR A 165 -5.58 21.41 5.02
CA TYR A 165 -6.57 20.41 5.38
C TYR A 165 -7.02 20.58 6.84
N HIS A 166 -8.31 20.69 7.04
CA HIS A 166 -8.90 21.03 8.34
C HIS A 166 -9.67 19.85 8.97
N GLY A 167 -9.76 18.69 8.30
CA GLY A 167 -10.47 17.51 8.79
C GLY A 167 -11.98 17.75 8.94
N LYS A 168 -12.57 17.09 9.93
CA LYS A 168 -14.00 17.17 10.21
C LYS A 168 -14.36 18.49 10.90
N ILE A 169 -14.66 19.50 10.10
CA ILE A 169 -15.22 20.78 10.56
C ILE A 169 -16.50 21.10 9.80
N THR A 170 -17.40 21.85 10.44
CA THR A 170 -18.64 22.29 9.80
C THR A 170 -18.37 23.34 8.71
N ARG A 171 -19.32 23.52 7.81
CA ARG A 171 -19.25 24.59 6.82
C ARG A 171 -19.05 25.97 7.45
N GLN A 172 -19.82 26.28 8.49
CA GLN A 172 -19.74 27.56 9.23
C GLN A 172 -18.38 27.76 9.88
N GLU A 173 -17.80 26.73 10.47
CA GLU A 173 -16.44 26.79 11.04
C GLU A 173 -15.38 27.03 9.94
N GLY A 174 -15.52 26.41 8.77
CA GLY A 174 -14.66 26.65 7.61
C GLY A 174 -14.74 28.11 7.15
N GLU A 175 -15.94 28.68 7.04
CA GLU A 175 -16.16 30.06 6.70
C GLU A 175 -15.52 31.01 7.76
N ARG A 176 -15.74 30.75 9.04
CA ARG A 176 -15.15 31.50 10.15
C ARG A 176 -13.62 31.56 10.06
N ARG A 177 -12.98 30.43 9.75
CA ARG A 177 -11.52 30.34 9.59
C ARG A 177 -11.02 31.14 8.36
N LEU A 178 -11.73 31.09 7.26
CA LEU A 178 -11.39 31.87 6.06
C LEU A 178 -11.53 33.40 6.29
N TYR A 179 -12.54 33.83 7.03
CA TYR A 179 -12.73 35.22 7.41
C TYR A 179 -11.74 35.72 8.48
N SER A 180 -11.03 34.80 9.17
CA SER A 180 -10.03 35.18 10.17
C SER A 180 -8.74 35.66 9.51
N GLY A 181 -8.24 36.84 9.94
CA GLY A 181 -7.01 37.47 9.44
C GLY A 181 -7.14 38.04 8.03
N ALA A 182 -6.04 38.02 7.26
CA ALA A 182 -6.04 38.48 5.87
C ALA A 182 -6.97 37.64 4.99
N GLN A 183 -7.67 38.30 4.08
CA GLN A 183 -8.69 37.69 3.21
C GLN A 183 -8.32 37.90 1.72
N PRO A 184 -7.16 37.45 1.26
CA PRO A 184 -6.80 37.55 -0.15
C PRO A 184 -7.69 36.64 -0.99
N ASP A 185 -7.95 37.05 -2.22
CA ASP A 185 -8.60 36.20 -3.21
C ASP A 185 -7.79 34.93 -3.44
N GLY A 186 -8.49 33.79 -3.52
CA GLY A 186 -7.86 32.49 -3.61
C GLY A 186 -7.47 31.84 -2.27
N LYS A 187 -7.58 32.54 -1.12
CA LYS A 187 -7.37 31.91 0.19
C LYS A 187 -8.33 30.73 0.36
N PHE A 188 -7.83 29.56 0.73
CA PHE A 188 -8.62 28.34 0.71
C PHE A 188 -8.31 27.38 1.85
N LEU A 189 -9.24 26.44 2.08
CA LEU A 189 -9.08 25.25 2.89
C LEU A 189 -9.87 24.07 2.30
N VAL A 190 -9.46 22.85 2.67
CA VAL A 190 -10.20 21.61 2.39
C VAL A 190 -10.66 20.99 3.70
N ARG A 191 -11.87 20.48 3.74
CA ARG A 191 -12.48 19.83 4.89
C ARG A 191 -13.26 18.57 4.50
N ASP A 192 -13.47 17.69 5.46
CA ASP A 192 -14.39 16.57 5.30
C ASP A 192 -15.83 17.05 5.24
N ARG A 193 -16.67 16.30 4.55
CA ARG A 193 -18.12 16.42 4.62
C ARG A 193 -18.69 15.40 5.62
N GLU A 194 -19.98 15.49 5.90
CA GLU A 194 -20.68 14.59 6.82
C GLU A 194 -20.68 13.15 6.32
N GLU A 195 -20.75 12.95 4.99
CA GLU A 195 -20.57 11.63 4.38
C GLU A 195 -19.09 11.25 4.37
N SER A 196 -18.78 10.11 4.98
CA SER A 196 -17.42 9.58 5.07
C SER A 196 -16.77 9.44 3.69
N GLY A 197 -15.54 9.93 3.53
CA GLY A 197 -14.80 9.86 2.27
C GLY A 197 -15.17 10.92 1.24
N THR A 198 -16.01 11.91 1.61
CA THR A 198 -16.32 13.05 0.74
C THR A 198 -15.72 14.35 1.29
N PHE A 199 -15.27 15.22 0.39
CA PHE A 199 -14.53 16.44 0.74
C PHE A 199 -15.17 17.69 0.14
N ALA A 200 -14.91 18.83 0.78
CA ALA A 200 -15.30 20.12 0.26
C ALA A 200 -14.10 21.09 0.28
N LEU A 201 -13.91 21.77 -0.83
CA LEU A 201 -13.02 22.91 -0.96
C LEU A 201 -13.81 24.19 -0.64
N SER A 202 -13.28 25.02 0.23
CA SER A 202 -13.83 26.34 0.54
C SER A 202 -12.78 27.39 0.23
N MET A 203 -13.14 28.45 -0.53
CA MET A 203 -12.19 29.47 -0.95
C MET A 203 -12.81 30.88 -0.90
N MET A 204 -11.96 31.88 -0.68
CA MET A 204 -12.31 33.28 -0.65
C MET A 204 -12.15 33.90 -2.04
N TYR A 205 -13.14 34.66 -2.48
CA TYR A 205 -13.04 35.53 -3.66
C TYR A 205 -14.00 36.69 -3.53
N GLY A 206 -13.53 37.92 -3.79
CA GLY A 206 -14.34 39.13 -3.67
C GLY A 206 -14.96 39.31 -2.27
N LYS A 207 -14.24 38.94 -1.19
CA LYS A 207 -14.72 38.91 0.20
C LYS A 207 -15.89 37.96 0.47
N THR A 208 -16.17 37.04 -0.43
CA THR A 208 -17.22 36.01 -0.29
C THR A 208 -16.57 34.63 -0.29
N VAL A 209 -17.10 33.70 0.53
CA VAL A 209 -16.64 32.30 0.56
C VAL A 209 -17.45 31.45 -0.39
N TYR A 210 -16.79 30.80 -1.32
CA TYR A 210 -17.34 29.83 -2.25
C TYR A 210 -17.01 28.41 -1.77
N HIS A 211 -17.96 27.49 -1.96
CA HIS A 211 -17.83 26.09 -1.58
C HIS A 211 -17.99 25.19 -2.78
N TYR A 212 -17.05 24.30 -2.96
CA TYR A 212 -17.05 23.33 -4.06
C TYR A 212 -16.97 21.92 -3.50
N GLN A 213 -17.73 21.01 -4.09
CA GLN A 213 -17.62 19.60 -3.78
C GLN A 213 -16.44 19.00 -4.52
N ILE A 214 -15.57 18.27 -3.82
CA ILE A 214 -14.60 17.39 -4.43
C ILE A 214 -15.28 16.04 -4.63
N LEU A 215 -15.36 15.60 -5.88
CA LEU A 215 -15.94 14.31 -6.26
C LEU A 215 -14.90 13.22 -6.12
N HIS A 216 -15.33 12.07 -5.63
CA HIS A 216 -14.55 10.84 -5.59
C HIS A 216 -15.28 9.79 -6.41
N ASP A 217 -14.71 9.39 -7.53
CA ASP A 217 -15.39 8.47 -8.44
C ASP A 217 -15.12 6.99 -8.09
N LYS A 218 -15.86 6.08 -8.76
CA LYS A 218 -15.74 4.63 -8.54
C LYS A 218 -14.37 4.06 -8.88
N SER A 219 -13.53 4.79 -9.62
CA SER A 219 -12.14 4.42 -9.92
C SER A 219 -11.14 4.94 -8.88
N GLY A 220 -11.62 5.56 -7.79
CA GLY A 220 -10.79 6.13 -6.73
C GLY A 220 -10.11 7.44 -7.10
N LYS A 221 -10.59 8.17 -8.13
CA LYS A 221 -10.01 9.45 -8.56
C LYS A 221 -10.82 10.63 -8.04
N TYR A 222 -10.10 11.71 -7.74
CA TYR A 222 -10.66 12.98 -7.24
C TYR A 222 -10.73 14.02 -8.35
N SER A 223 -11.83 14.76 -8.41
CA SER A 223 -12.01 15.85 -9.37
C SER A 223 -12.96 16.93 -8.85
N MET A 224 -12.90 18.11 -9.46
CA MET A 224 -14.01 19.05 -9.43
C MET A 224 -15.15 18.54 -10.35
N PRO A 225 -16.42 19.00 -10.18
CA PRO A 225 -17.48 18.68 -11.12
C PRO A 225 -17.03 18.98 -12.56
N GLU A 226 -17.15 17.98 -13.46
CA GLU A 226 -16.73 18.06 -14.87
C GLU A 226 -15.25 18.38 -15.11
N GLY A 227 -14.45 18.43 -14.03
CA GLY A 227 -13.02 18.79 -14.07
C GLY A 227 -12.08 17.61 -14.32
N THR A 228 -10.81 17.93 -14.35
CA THR A 228 -9.71 16.95 -14.52
C THR A 228 -9.62 16.00 -13.32
N LYS A 229 -9.39 14.71 -13.57
CA LYS A 229 -9.30 13.66 -12.56
C LYS A 229 -7.86 13.43 -12.10
N PHE A 230 -7.68 13.19 -10.79
CA PHE A 230 -6.38 12.98 -10.13
C PHE A 230 -6.45 11.80 -9.18
N ASP A 231 -5.31 11.15 -8.94
CA ASP A 231 -5.21 10.02 -8.00
C ASP A 231 -5.35 10.46 -6.54
N THR A 232 -5.07 11.71 -6.23
CA THR A 232 -5.11 12.23 -4.85
C THR A 232 -5.67 13.65 -4.78
N ILE A 233 -6.26 14.00 -3.61
CA ILE A 233 -6.72 15.37 -3.32
C ILE A 233 -5.55 16.35 -3.36
N TRP A 234 -4.38 15.90 -2.93
CA TRP A 234 -3.18 16.73 -2.93
C TRP A 234 -2.81 17.16 -4.36
N GLN A 235 -2.79 16.25 -5.34
CA GLN A 235 -2.53 16.58 -6.75
C GLN A 235 -3.61 17.51 -7.32
N LEU A 236 -4.88 17.28 -6.97
CA LEU A 236 -5.98 18.16 -7.37
C LEU A 236 -5.74 19.60 -6.84
N VAL A 237 -5.37 19.75 -5.57
CA VAL A 237 -5.11 21.07 -4.97
C VAL A 237 -3.91 21.75 -5.65
N GLU A 238 -2.81 21.04 -5.90
CA GLU A 238 -1.64 21.61 -6.58
C GLU A 238 -1.97 22.04 -8.03
N TYR A 239 -2.81 21.26 -8.72
CA TYR A 239 -3.29 21.63 -10.05
C TYR A 239 -4.20 22.88 -10.01
N LEU A 240 -5.10 22.98 -9.03
CA LEU A 240 -6.01 24.12 -8.89
C LEU A 240 -5.29 25.42 -8.47
N LYS A 241 -4.07 25.35 -7.93
CA LYS A 241 -3.19 26.50 -7.75
C LYS A 241 -2.65 27.06 -9.07
N MET A 242 -2.58 26.24 -10.10
CA MET A 242 -2.08 26.63 -11.43
C MET A 242 -3.21 26.98 -12.40
N LYS A 243 -4.36 26.33 -12.27
CA LYS A 243 -5.50 26.49 -13.18
C LYS A 243 -6.81 26.40 -12.42
N ALA A 244 -7.71 27.33 -12.64
CA ALA A 244 -8.98 27.42 -11.90
C ALA A 244 -9.92 26.22 -12.11
N ASP A 245 -9.97 25.63 -13.29
CA ASP A 245 -10.68 24.38 -13.68
C ASP A 245 -12.07 24.24 -13.02
N GLY A 246 -12.96 25.23 -13.22
CA GLY A 246 -14.30 25.32 -12.62
C GLY A 246 -14.40 26.13 -11.32
N LEU A 247 -13.28 26.60 -10.77
CA LEU A 247 -13.27 27.57 -9.66
C LEU A 247 -13.42 29.01 -10.17
N VAL A 248 -13.88 29.90 -9.30
CA VAL A 248 -13.98 31.35 -9.62
C VAL A 248 -12.61 32.00 -9.84
N THR A 249 -11.54 31.47 -9.25
CA THR A 249 -10.15 31.83 -9.46
C THR A 249 -9.23 30.68 -9.09
N VAL A 250 -7.93 30.79 -9.36
CA VAL A 250 -6.93 29.82 -8.90
C VAL A 250 -6.80 29.84 -7.38
N LEU A 251 -6.38 28.73 -6.78
CA LEU A 251 -6.09 28.66 -5.36
C LEU A 251 -4.81 29.46 -5.05
N GLY A 252 -4.89 30.30 -4.04
CA GLY A 252 -3.80 31.12 -3.56
C GLY A 252 -3.22 30.60 -2.25
N GLU A 253 -3.23 31.47 -1.23
CA GLU A 253 -2.69 31.19 0.10
C GLU A 253 -3.56 30.19 0.86
N ALA A 254 -2.92 29.19 1.50
CA ALA A 254 -3.61 28.23 2.34
C ALA A 254 -4.08 28.86 3.67
N CYS A 255 -5.33 28.63 4.04
CA CYS A 255 -5.78 28.86 5.41
C CYS A 255 -5.17 27.77 6.32
N LEU A 256 -4.30 28.18 7.26
CA LEU A 256 -3.57 27.24 8.10
C LEU A 256 -4.47 26.62 9.17
N ASN A 257 -4.37 25.32 9.37
CA ASN A 257 -5.19 24.56 10.33
C ASN A 257 -4.75 24.68 11.80
N GLY A 258 -3.73 25.50 12.13
CA GLY A 258 -3.22 25.70 13.49
C GLY A 258 -2.49 24.51 14.12
N LYS A 259 -2.46 23.35 13.44
CA LYS A 259 -1.74 22.13 13.85
C LYS A 259 -0.41 21.94 13.10
N ALA A 260 -0.10 22.79 12.13
CA ALA A 260 1.10 22.67 11.32
C ALA A 260 2.32 23.12 12.14
N GLU A 261 3.10 22.19 12.64
CA GLU A 261 4.52 22.39 12.81
C GLU A 261 5.09 22.85 11.46
N LYS A 262 5.97 23.84 11.52
CA LYS A 262 6.55 24.52 10.35
C LYS A 262 6.87 23.52 9.21
N ALA A 263 6.09 23.59 8.13
CA ALA A 263 6.47 22.96 6.88
C ALA A 263 7.87 23.45 6.48
N PRO A 264 8.76 22.59 5.96
CA PRO A 264 10.07 23.03 5.48
C PRO A 264 9.85 24.09 4.39
N SER A 265 10.28 25.32 4.66
CA SER A 265 10.23 26.41 3.73
C SER A 265 11.07 26.09 2.50
N LEU A 266 10.46 26.15 1.32
CA LEU A 266 11.16 26.18 0.04
C LEU A 266 12.22 27.29 0.05
N PRO A 267 13.43 27.08 -0.48
CA PRO A 267 14.44 28.12 -0.56
C PRO A 267 13.95 29.21 -1.50
N ALA A 268 13.67 30.37 -0.91
CA ALA A 268 13.35 31.59 -1.64
C ALA A 268 14.58 31.99 -2.47
N THR A 269 14.38 32.21 -3.76
CA THR A 269 15.35 32.84 -4.64
C THR A 269 15.78 34.20 -4.05
N ARG A 270 17.06 34.30 -3.69
CA ARG A 270 17.67 35.53 -3.20
C ARG A 270 17.57 36.64 -4.24
N ARG A 271 16.78 37.67 -3.94
CA ARG A 271 17.07 39.02 -4.39
C ARG A 271 17.92 39.69 -3.33
N ALA A 272 19.08 40.19 -3.77
CA ALA A 272 20.01 40.94 -2.93
C ALA A 272 19.44 42.29 -2.52
N GLY A 273 19.67 42.68 -1.26
CA GLY A 273 19.59 44.08 -0.86
C GLY A 273 19.14 44.31 0.57
N GLN A 274 20.14 44.64 1.41
CA GLN A 274 20.16 45.56 2.54
C GLN A 274 19.74 45.15 3.96
N ASN A 275 20.68 45.32 4.81
CA ASN A 275 20.90 45.40 6.26
C ASN A 275 19.72 45.80 7.16
N GLY A 276 19.63 45.14 8.35
CA GLY A 276 18.92 45.69 9.51
C GLY A 276 18.74 44.68 10.67
N TYR A 277 19.61 44.80 11.64
CA TYR A 277 19.52 44.52 13.08
C TYR A 277 18.41 43.63 13.65
N THR A 278 18.80 42.57 14.35
CA THR A 278 17.96 41.71 15.22
C THR A 278 18.17 42.07 16.70
N PRO A 279 17.15 41.92 17.56
CA PRO A 279 17.32 41.56 18.97
C PRO A 279 16.75 40.19 19.29
N PRO A 280 17.22 39.49 20.38
CA PRO A 280 16.94 38.09 20.66
C PRO A 280 15.60 37.86 21.36
N PRO A 281 14.98 36.69 21.20
CA PRO A 281 13.70 36.37 21.83
C PRO A 281 13.86 35.83 23.25
N LYS A 282 12.96 36.27 24.11
CA LYS A 282 12.76 35.73 25.48
C LYS A 282 12.02 34.39 25.42
N ALA A 283 12.47 33.45 26.25
CA ALA A 283 11.84 32.18 26.49
C ALA A 283 10.44 32.31 27.10
N VAL A 284 9.49 31.59 26.56
CA VAL A 284 8.18 31.33 27.18
C VAL A 284 7.95 29.83 27.24
N THR A 285 7.80 29.35 28.45
CA THR A 285 7.46 27.99 28.82
C THR A 285 6.06 27.61 28.30
N ALA A 286 5.98 26.57 27.48
CA ALA A 286 4.71 26.00 27.03
C ALA A 286 4.37 24.74 27.82
N THR A 287 3.25 24.78 28.52
CA THR A 287 2.58 23.63 29.13
C THR A 287 1.98 22.74 28.06
N ALA A 288 2.37 21.48 28.06
CA ALA A 288 1.86 20.46 27.16
C ALA A 288 0.46 19.98 27.63
N ASN A 289 -0.54 20.14 26.77
CA ASN A 289 -1.75 19.33 26.79
C ASN A 289 -1.93 18.72 25.40
N SER A 290 -1.39 17.52 25.21
CA SER A 290 -1.60 16.73 24.01
C SER A 290 -2.81 15.81 24.22
N VAL A 291 -3.90 16.10 23.52
CA VAL A 291 -5.02 15.18 23.33
C VAL A 291 -4.56 14.11 22.32
N PRO A 292 -4.74 12.80 22.59
CA PRO A 292 -4.37 11.76 21.63
C PRO A 292 -5.25 11.84 20.38
N VAL A 293 -4.62 11.96 19.23
CA VAL A 293 -5.30 11.83 17.94
C VAL A 293 -5.45 10.34 17.68
N ASP A 294 -6.67 9.87 17.70
CA ASP A 294 -7.08 8.54 17.24
C ASP A 294 -6.66 8.39 15.77
N ARG A 295 -5.64 7.54 15.51
CA ARG A 295 -5.18 7.26 14.15
C ARG A 295 -5.71 5.90 13.75
N ASP A 296 -6.84 5.91 13.05
CA ASP A 296 -7.29 4.73 12.33
C ASP A 296 -6.21 4.26 11.35
N PRO A 297 -5.96 2.93 11.24
CA PRO A 297 -5.27 2.38 10.07
C PRO A 297 -6.07 2.80 8.83
N LEU A 298 -5.35 3.37 7.87
CA LEU A 298 -5.91 4.02 6.70
C LEU A 298 -6.88 3.09 5.94
N PRO A 299 -8.10 3.55 5.58
CA PRO A 299 -9.00 2.74 4.78
C PRO A 299 -8.39 2.51 3.41
N MET A 300 -8.19 1.24 3.05
CA MET A 300 -7.80 0.85 1.70
C MET A 300 -9.02 0.81 0.80
N ASP A 301 -9.12 1.78 -0.09
CA ASP A 301 -10.10 1.77 -1.16
C ASP A 301 -9.57 0.90 -2.31
N CYS A 302 -10.19 -0.28 -2.49
CA CYS A 302 -9.76 -1.34 -3.41
C CYS A 302 -10.65 -1.45 -4.64
N ASN A 303 -11.14 -0.34 -5.18
CA ASN A 303 -12.00 -0.37 -6.37
C ASN A 303 -11.20 -0.17 -7.67
N GLY A 304 -10.91 -1.27 -8.34
CA GLY A 304 -10.26 -1.31 -9.65
C GLY A 304 -10.02 -2.73 -10.15
N PHE A 305 -11.02 -3.61 -10.05
CA PHE A 305 -10.91 -4.99 -10.54
C PHE A 305 -11.58 -5.13 -11.91
N ASN A 306 -10.83 -5.65 -12.89
CA ASN A 306 -11.37 -6.15 -14.15
C ASN A 306 -11.37 -7.69 -14.09
N PRO A 307 -12.53 -8.38 -14.13
CA PRO A 307 -12.63 -9.84 -13.96
C PRO A 307 -12.18 -10.66 -15.18
N TYR A 308 -11.74 -10.03 -16.27
CA TYR A 308 -11.32 -10.72 -17.50
C TYR A 308 -9.81 -10.63 -17.70
N HIS A 309 -9.02 -11.36 -16.91
CA HIS A 309 -7.60 -11.51 -17.17
C HIS A 309 -7.31 -12.77 -18.01
N ASN A 310 -6.56 -12.55 -19.10
CA ASN A 310 -6.09 -13.56 -20.03
C ASN A 310 -4.97 -14.40 -19.37
N PRO A 311 -5.05 -15.75 -19.33
CA PRO A 311 -4.03 -16.63 -18.75
C PRO A 311 -2.62 -16.48 -19.36
N ASN A 312 -2.49 -15.81 -20.50
CA ASN A 312 -1.20 -15.53 -21.14
C ASN A 312 -0.44 -14.34 -20.52
N GLU A 313 -1.01 -13.59 -19.59
CA GLU A 313 -0.36 -12.42 -18.96
C GLU A 313 0.70 -12.77 -17.91
N VAL A 314 0.69 -13.98 -17.34
CA VAL A 314 1.73 -14.45 -16.41
C VAL A 314 3.13 -14.49 -17.05
N ARG A 315 3.22 -14.47 -18.37
CA ARG A 315 4.50 -14.38 -19.11
C ARG A 315 5.23 -13.02 -18.96
N LYS A 316 4.59 -11.99 -18.41
CA LYS A 316 5.13 -10.63 -18.33
C LYS A 316 6.04 -10.37 -17.12
N PHE A 317 6.15 -11.29 -16.16
CA PHE A 317 7.00 -11.15 -14.96
C PHE A 317 8.19 -12.10 -14.97
N ASN A 318 8.80 -12.30 -16.12
CA ASN A 318 10.00 -13.13 -16.26
C ASN A 318 11.21 -12.41 -15.66
N ILE A 319 11.61 -12.85 -14.47
CA ILE A 319 12.92 -12.53 -13.92
C ILE A 319 13.96 -13.35 -14.67
N LYS A 320 14.97 -12.68 -15.22
CA LYS A 320 16.10 -13.36 -15.88
C LYS A 320 16.93 -14.09 -14.82
N ARG A 321 17.40 -15.30 -15.13
CA ARG A 321 18.24 -16.07 -14.20
C ARG A 321 19.50 -15.30 -13.75
N THR A 322 20.02 -14.42 -14.60
CA THR A 322 21.18 -13.57 -14.30
C THR A 322 20.90 -12.47 -13.27
N GLN A 323 19.64 -12.13 -13.05
CA GLN A 323 19.22 -11.16 -12.03
C GLN A 323 19.05 -11.80 -10.66
N LEU A 324 19.04 -13.15 -10.57
CA LEU A 324 18.71 -13.90 -9.38
C LEU A 324 19.94 -14.62 -8.84
N LEU A 325 20.40 -14.25 -7.64
CA LEU A 325 21.38 -14.99 -6.86
C LEU A 325 20.61 -15.84 -5.86
N ILE A 326 20.87 -17.15 -5.86
CA ILE A 326 20.16 -18.12 -5.01
C ILE A 326 21.18 -18.65 -4.00
N ASP A 327 20.85 -18.52 -2.71
CA ASP A 327 21.64 -19.10 -1.63
C ASP A 327 21.34 -20.59 -1.47
N GLU A 328 22.29 -21.34 -0.89
CA GLU A 328 22.05 -22.73 -0.51
C GLU A 328 21.14 -22.84 0.72
N VAL A 329 20.91 -21.74 1.44
CA VAL A 329 20.10 -21.71 2.66
C VAL A 329 18.63 -21.99 2.32
N GLU A 330 18.12 -23.10 2.82
CA GLU A 330 16.71 -23.49 2.71
C GLU A 330 15.91 -22.86 3.87
N LEU A 331 14.95 -22.01 3.55
CA LEU A 331 14.06 -21.36 4.51
C LEU A 331 12.93 -22.28 4.97
N GLY A 332 12.54 -23.22 4.11
CA GLY A 332 11.51 -24.21 4.37
C GLY A 332 11.29 -25.15 3.21
N SER A 333 10.67 -26.30 3.50
CA SER A 333 10.23 -27.26 2.48
C SER A 333 8.73 -27.48 2.58
N GLY A 334 8.05 -27.47 1.44
CA GLY A 334 6.63 -27.71 1.30
C GLY A 334 6.33 -28.92 0.39
N ASN A 335 5.04 -29.19 0.19
CA ASN A 335 4.58 -30.31 -0.64
C ASN A 335 5.06 -30.23 -2.10
N PHE A 336 5.35 -29.03 -2.62
CA PHE A 336 5.62 -28.77 -4.03
C PHE A 336 7.05 -28.32 -4.32
N GLY A 337 7.89 -28.13 -3.31
CA GLY A 337 9.25 -27.64 -3.49
C GLY A 337 9.93 -27.19 -2.21
N CYS A 338 11.09 -26.58 -2.36
CA CYS A 338 11.78 -25.90 -1.26
C CYS A 338 11.74 -24.38 -1.47
N VAL A 339 11.75 -23.65 -0.36
CA VAL A 339 11.90 -22.20 -0.37
C VAL A 339 13.33 -21.86 0.03
N LYS A 340 14.05 -21.17 -0.84
CA LYS A 340 15.44 -20.75 -0.62
C LYS A 340 15.52 -19.24 -0.43
N LYS A 341 16.53 -18.80 0.30
CA LYS A 341 16.91 -17.39 0.33
C LYS A 341 17.62 -17.02 -0.97
N GLY A 342 17.51 -15.78 -1.40
CA GLY A 342 18.26 -15.25 -2.54
C GLY A 342 18.26 -13.74 -2.58
N VAL A 343 18.90 -13.20 -3.62
CA VAL A 343 18.97 -11.77 -3.88
C VAL A 343 18.54 -11.51 -5.32
N LEU A 344 17.58 -10.61 -5.49
CA LEU A 344 17.15 -10.12 -6.80
C LEU A 344 17.86 -8.81 -7.11
N LYS A 345 18.58 -8.77 -8.23
CA LYS A 345 19.18 -7.55 -8.79
C LYS A 345 18.13 -6.79 -9.58
N THR A 346 17.79 -5.59 -9.14
CA THR A 346 16.88 -4.66 -9.81
C THR A 346 17.65 -3.43 -10.31
N GLU A 347 17.05 -2.63 -11.13
CA GLU A 347 17.63 -1.34 -11.57
C GLU A 347 17.83 -0.37 -10.39
N SER A 348 17.01 -0.49 -9.34
CA SER A 348 17.08 0.34 -8.12
C SER A 348 18.02 -0.21 -7.04
N GLY A 349 18.64 -1.40 -7.25
CA GLY A 349 19.54 -2.02 -6.29
C GLY A 349 19.32 -3.53 -6.15
N GLN A 350 19.81 -4.07 -5.04
CA GLN A 350 19.65 -5.48 -4.68
C GLN A 350 18.65 -5.61 -3.54
N ILE A 351 17.75 -6.60 -3.64
CA ILE A 351 16.76 -6.89 -2.60
C ILE A 351 16.81 -8.36 -2.21
N ASP A 352 16.71 -8.63 -0.91
CA ASP A 352 16.56 -9.99 -0.38
C ASP A 352 15.20 -10.57 -0.78
N VAL A 353 15.20 -11.81 -1.27
CA VAL A 353 14.00 -12.49 -1.76
C VAL A 353 13.89 -13.90 -1.23
N ALA A 354 12.65 -14.40 -1.12
CA ALA A 354 12.34 -15.80 -0.93
C ALA A 354 11.99 -16.43 -2.28
N ILE A 355 12.59 -17.58 -2.59
CA ILE A 355 12.47 -18.23 -3.89
C ILE A 355 11.91 -19.64 -3.67
N LYS A 356 10.66 -19.84 -4.10
CA LYS A 356 10.04 -21.17 -4.09
C LYS A 356 10.45 -21.91 -5.36
N VAL A 357 11.25 -22.98 -5.19
CA VAL A 357 11.85 -23.77 -6.27
C VAL A 357 11.14 -25.11 -6.38
N LEU A 358 10.73 -25.50 -7.59
CA LEU A 358 10.13 -26.81 -7.86
C LEU A 358 11.14 -27.94 -7.66
N LYS A 359 10.71 -29.04 -7.01
CA LYS A 359 11.43 -30.33 -7.03
C LYS A 359 11.02 -31.14 -8.26
N SER A 360 12.00 -31.69 -8.97
CA SER A 360 11.89 -32.24 -10.33
C SER A 360 11.08 -33.53 -10.50
N GLU A 361 10.51 -34.13 -9.45
CA GLU A 361 9.96 -35.49 -9.51
C GLU A 361 8.52 -35.60 -10.04
N ASN A 362 7.75 -34.49 -10.18
CA ASN A 362 6.38 -34.48 -10.73
C ASN A 362 6.11 -33.22 -11.56
N GLU A 363 6.84 -33.03 -12.63
CA GLU A 363 7.04 -31.74 -13.28
C GLU A 363 5.77 -31.04 -13.79
N LYS A 364 4.80 -31.76 -14.36
CA LYS A 364 3.66 -31.10 -15.04
C LYS A 364 2.59 -30.62 -14.09
N THR A 365 2.10 -31.45 -13.18
CA THR A 365 1.04 -31.11 -12.21
C THR A 365 1.49 -30.07 -11.20
N VAL A 366 2.73 -30.20 -10.71
CA VAL A 366 3.31 -29.28 -9.72
C VAL A 366 3.62 -27.92 -10.36
N LYS A 367 4.03 -27.92 -11.64
CA LYS A 367 4.20 -26.69 -12.42
C LYS A 367 2.88 -25.94 -12.61
N GLU A 368 1.79 -26.65 -12.93
CA GLU A 368 0.46 -26.07 -13.06
C GLU A 368 -0.06 -25.51 -11.73
N GLU A 369 0.25 -26.16 -10.60
CA GLU A 369 -0.12 -25.69 -9.27
C GLU A 369 0.65 -24.43 -8.88
N MET A 370 1.96 -24.37 -9.13
CA MET A 370 2.76 -23.17 -8.88
C MET A 370 2.35 -22.01 -9.80
N MET A 371 1.99 -22.28 -11.05
CA MET A 371 1.48 -21.27 -11.96
C MET A 371 0.16 -20.68 -11.46
N ARG A 372 -0.75 -21.53 -10.96
CA ARG A 372 -2.01 -21.06 -10.34
C ARG A 372 -1.78 -20.23 -9.08
N GLU A 373 -0.83 -20.64 -8.23
CA GLU A 373 -0.43 -19.86 -7.06
C GLU A 373 0.12 -18.50 -7.46
N ALA A 374 0.97 -18.46 -8.48
CA ALA A 374 1.52 -17.23 -9.04
C ALA A 374 0.43 -16.29 -9.62
N GLU A 375 -0.55 -16.86 -10.35
CA GLU A 375 -1.68 -16.11 -10.89
C GLU A 375 -2.54 -15.46 -9.78
N ILE A 376 -2.76 -16.17 -8.68
CA ILE A 376 -3.46 -15.65 -7.52
C ILE A 376 -2.64 -14.54 -6.85
N MET A 377 -1.37 -14.81 -6.53
CA MET A 377 -0.50 -13.85 -5.85
C MET A 377 -0.30 -12.58 -6.68
N TYR A 378 -0.28 -12.71 -8.00
CA TYR A 378 -0.16 -11.58 -8.91
C TYR A 378 -1.32 -10.58 -8.80
N GLN A 379 -2.53 -11.06 -8.57
CA GLN A 379 -3.72 -10.25 -8.42
C GLN A 379 -3.81 -9.56 -7.06
N LEU A 380 -3.01 -10.01 -6.07
CA LEU A 380 -3.06 -9.53 -4.69
C LEU A 380 -2.01 -8.45 -4.46
N SER A 381 -2.47 -7.28 -3.99
CA SER A 381 -1.61 -6.13 -3.68
C SER A 381 -2.06 -5.51 -2.35
N ASN A 382 -1.43 -5.95 -1.26
CA ASN A 382 -1.76 -5.52 0.10
C ASN A 382 -0.51 -5.59 0.99
N PRO A 383 -0.26 -4.62 1.89
CA PRO A 383 0.90 -4.62 2.77
C PRO A 383 1.02 -5.86 3.67
N TYR A 384 -0.11 -6.48 4.02
CA TYR A 384 -0.20 -7.62 4.93
C TYR A 384 -0.32 -8.97 4.20
N ILE A 385 -0.01 -8.98 2.90
CA ILE A 385 0.07 -10.19 2.07
C ILE A 385 1.45 -10.24 1.43
N VAL A 386 2.09 -11.42 1.46
CA VAL A 386 3.39 -11.64 0.81
C VAL A 386 3.27 -11.34 -0.68
N ARG A 387 4.11 -10.42 -1.17
CA ARG A 387 4.09 -9.98 -2.55
C ARG A 387 4.88 -10.92 -3.45
N MET A 388 4.32 -11.27 -4.58
CA MET A 388 5.04 -11.88 -5.68
C MET A 388 5.85 -10.81 -6.43
N LEU A 389 7.13 -11.07 -6.68
CA LEU A 389 8.03 -10.19 -7.45
C LEU A 389 8.17 -10.65 -8.90
N GLY A 390 8.03 -11.95 -9.16
CA GLY A 390 8.05 -12.49 -10.50
C GLY A 390 8.26 -14.00 -10.55
N LEU A 391 8.36 -14.51 -11.78
CA LEU A 391 8.69 -15.90 -12.09
C LEU A 391 10.03 -15.97 -12.81
N CYS A 392 10.86 -16.92 -12.44
CA CYS A 392 12.07 -17.27 -13.18
C CYS A 392 11.94 -18.71 -13.70
N ASN A 393 12.02 -18.88 -15.01
CA ASN A 393 11.98 -20.19 -15.64
C ASN A 393 13.36 -20.48 -16.26
N ALA A 394 14.19 -21.20 -15.52
CA ALA A 394 15.54 -21.57 -15.91
C ALA A 394 15.74 -23.09 -15.75
N GLU A 395 16.59 -23.54 -14.83
CA GLU A 395 16.81 -24.97 -14.51
C GLU A 395 15.51 -25.63 -13.98
N SER A 396 14.73 -24.84 -13.26
CA SER A 396 13.39 -25.19 -12.78
C SER A 396 12.51 -23.93 -12.76
N LEU A 397 11.20 -24.09 -12.61
CA LEU A 397 10.31 -22.96 -12.38
C LEU A 397 10.49 -22.47 -10.94
N MET A 398 10.70 -21.17 -10.78
CA MET A 398 10.93 -20.49 -9.51
C MET A 398 9.95 -19.34 -9.35
N LEU A 399 9.23 -19.32 -8.22
CA LEU A 399 8.38 -18.21 -7.81
C LEU A 399 9.19 -17.31 -6.86
N VAL A 400 9.43 -16.08 -7.29
CA VAL A 400 10.21 -15.10 -6.52
C VAL A 400 9.27 -14.18 -5.75
N MET A 401 9.46 -14.11 -4.46
CA MET A 401 8.61 -13.38 -3.52
C MET A 401 9.47 -12.46 -2.63
N GLU A 402 8.83 -11.46 -2.05
CA GLU A 402 9.46 -10.66 -1.02
C GLU A 402 9.89 -11.51 0.18
N MET A 403 10.96 -11.08 0.85
CA MET A 403 11.50 -11.77 2.01
C MET A 403 10.80 -11.32 3.29
N ALA A 404 10.40 -12.30 4.11
CA ALA A 404 9.96 -12.09 5.49
C ALA A 404 10.99 -12.75 6.42
N SER A 405 11.98 -11.96 6.84
CA SER A 405 13.24 -12.47 7.43
C SER A 405 13.08 -13.07 8.82
N ALA A 406 12.06 -12.68 9.59
CA ALA A 406 11.79 -13.26 10.91
C ALA A 406 11.05 -14.62 10.84
N GLY A 407 10.56 -15.00 9.66
CA GLY A 407 9.98 -16.32 9.38
C GLY A 407 8.58 -16.56 9.92
N PRO A 408 8.13 -17.83 10.03
CA PRO A 408 6.76 -18.17 10.42
C PRO A 408 6.41 -17.76 11.85
N LEU A 409 5.21 -17.18 12.02
CA LEU A 409 4.69 -16.67 13.29
C LEU A 409 4.74 -17.70 14.41
N ASN A 410 4.31 -18.95 14.16
CA ASN A 410 4.32 -20.00 15.17
C ASN A 410 5.74 -20.32 15.69
N LYS A 411 6.73 -20.36 14.79
CA LYS A 411 8.13 -20.60 15.16
C LYS A 411 8.71 -19.40 15.89
N TYR A 412 8.46 -18.19 15.39
CA TYR A 412 8.94 -16.95 15.99
C TYR A 412 8.43 -16.79 17.43
N LEU A 413 7.12 -16.91 17.64
CA LEU A 413 6.51 -16.80 18.96
C LEU A 413 7.03 -17.87 19.94
N SER A 414 7.24 -19.09 19.45
CA SER A 414 7.78 -20.18 20.27
C SER A 414 9.20 -19.91 20.76
N SER A 415 10.06 -19.29 19.94
CA SER A 415 11.45 -18.98 20.27
C SER A 415 11.64 -17.64 21.00
N HIS A 416 10.65 -16.74 20.96
CA HIS A 416 10.72 -15.39 21.56
C HIS A 416 9.64 -15.17 22.62
N LYS A 417 9.23 -16.23 23.31
CA LYS A 417 8.12 -16.19 24.27
C LYS A 417 8.31 -15.17 25.39
N ASP A 418 9.54 -14.95 25.81
CA ASP A 418 9.88 -14.06 26.92
C ASP A 418 10.00 -12.58 26.49
N THR A 419 10.07 -12.31 25.19
CA THR A 419 10.28 -10.96 24.64
C THR A 419 9.09 -10.40 23.89
N VAL A 420 8.16 -11.26 23.45
CA VAL A 420 6.97 -10.85 22.71
C VAL A 420 5.82 -10.62 23.69
N SER A 421 5.36 -9.37 23.79
CA SER A 421 4.24 -9.01 24.65
C SER A 421 2.89 -9.42 24.04
N VAL A 422 1.86 -9.49 24.88
CA VAL A 422 0.47 -9.72 24.44
C VAL A 422 0.00 -8.60 23.51
N GLU A 423 0.37 -7.35 23.80
CA GLU A 423 0.07 -6.20 22.93
C GLU A 423 0.65 -6.41 21.53
N ASN A 424 1.89 -6.89 21.44
CA ASN A 424 2.53 -7.19 20.16
C ASN A 424 1.76 -8.29 19.39
N ILE A 425 1.31 -9.36 20.07
CA ILE A 425 0.48 -10.41 19.46
C ILE A 425 -0.84 -9.84 18.93
N VAL A 426 -1.50 -8.98 19.70
CA VAL A 426 -2.73 -8.31 19.25
C VAL A 426 -2.48 -7.47 18.00
N GLY A 427 -1.39 -6.70 17.97
CA GLY A 427 -1.00 -5.90 16.81
C GLY A 427 -0.74 -6.75 15.56
N LEU A 428 -0.04 -7.89 15.69
CA LEU A 428 0.19 -8.83 14.60
C LEU A 428 -1.10 -9.45 14.09
N MET A 429 -1.99 -9.87 14.99
CA MET A 429 -3.28 -10.46 14.61
C MET A 429 -4.23 -9.42 13.99
N HIS A 430 -4.15 -8.15 14.40
CA HIS A 430 -4.84 -7.06 13.72
C HIS A 430 -4.36 -6.91 12.27
N GLN A 431 -3.05 -6.95 12.01
CA GLN A 431 -2.50 -6.90 10.65
C GLN A 431 -2.97 -8.10 9.80
N VAL A 432 -3.00 -9.30 10.38
CA VAL A 432 -3.55 -10.49 9.69
C VAL A 432 -5.03 -10.28 9.36
N SER A 433 -5.83 -9.69 10.26
CA SER A 433 -7.24 -9.39 10.00
C SER A 433 -7.43 -8.38 8.86
N LEU A 434 -6.53 -7.39 8.73
CA LEU A 434 -6.52 -6.45 7.60
C LEU A 434 -6.21 -7.14 6.27
N GLY A 435 -5.24 -8.06 6.25
CA GLY A 435 -4.94 -8.87 5.07
C GLY A 435 -6.10 -9.79 4.67
N MET A 436 -6.77 -10.41 5.64
CA MET A 436 -7.92 -11.29 5.39
C MET A 436 -9.17 -10.51 4.96
N LYS A 437 -9.42 -9.32 5.51
CA LYS A 437 -10.46 -8.40 5.05
C LYS A 437 -10.26 -8.03 3.58
N TYR A 438 -9.02 -7.73 3.19
CA TYR A 438 -8.69 -7.47 1.78
C TYR A 438 -8.99 -8.69 0.89
N LEU A 439 -8.64 -9.92 1.31
CA LEU A 439 -8.96 -11.12 0.55
C LEU A 439 -10.48 -11.32 0.39
N GLU A 440 -11.25 -11.12 1.46
CA GLU A 440 -12.71 -11.17 1.44
C GLU A 440 -13.30 -10.14 0.46
N GLU A 441 -12.86 -8.89 0.49
CA GLU A 441 -13.26 -7.82 -0.43
C GLU A 441 -12.92 -8.13 -1.90
N LYS A 442 -11.89 -8.93 -2.13
CA LYS A 442 -11.46 -9.40 -3.45
C LYS A 442 -12.10 -10.73 -3.89
N ASN A 443 -13.02 -11.27 -3.08
CA ASN A 443 -13.64 -12.58 -3.30
C ASN A 443 -12.62 -13.73 -3.40
N PHE A 444 -11.53 -13.66 -2.63
CA PHE A 444 -10.58 -14.76 -2.49
C PHE A 444 -10.79 -15.51 -1.18
N VAL A 445 -10.74 -16.83 -1.26
CA VAL A 445 -10.73 -17.72 -0.09
C VAL A 445 -9.34 -18.31 0.04
N HIS A 446 -8.71 -18.15 1.19
CA HIS A 446 -7.32 -18.58 1.44
C HIS A 446 -7.21 -20.10 1.60
N ARG A 447 -8.09 -20.71 2.41
CA ARG A 447 -8.22 -22.14 2.68
C ARG A 447 -7.09 -22.79 3.48
N ASP A 448 -6.00 -22.11 3.78
CA ASP A 448 -4.90 -22.60 4.60
C ASP A 448 -4.34 -21.54 5.56
N LEU A 449 -5.21 -20.70 6.11
CA LEU A 449 -4.79 -19.72 7.12
C LEU A 449 -4.43 -20.45 8.43
N ALA A 450 -3.18 -20.28 8.85
CA ALA A 450 -2.60 -20.85 10.06
C ALA A 450 -1.36 -20.04 10.47
N ALA A 451 -0.93 -20.14 11.73
CA ALA A 451 0.24 -19.39 12.19
C ALA A 451 1.55 -19.76 11.45
N ARG A 452 1.65 -20.94 10.85
CA ARG A 452 2.77 -21.33 9.98
C ARG A 452 2.80 -20.57 8.65
N ASN A 453 1.65 -20.09 8.18
CA ASN A 453 1.47 -19.36 6.91
C ASN A 453 1.33 -17.84 7.12
N VAL A 454 1.49 -17.37 8.35
CA VAL A 454 1.73 -15.96 8.67
C VAL A 454 3.23 -15.79 8.85
N LEU A 455 3.85 -14.97 8.00
CA LEU A 455 5.29 -14.70 8.05
C LEU A 455 5.55 -13.34 8.66
N LEU A 456 6.62 -13.22 9.43
CA LEU A 456 7.05 -11.98 10.05
C LEU A 456 8.21 -11.37 9.28
N VAL A 457 8.06 -10.11 8.90
CA VAL A 457 9.16 -9.26 8.42
C VAL A 457 9.98 -8.77 9.61
N SER A 458 9.30 -8.42 10.70
CA SER A 458 9.88 -8.07 12.00
C SER A 458 8.95 -8.57 13.11
N GLN A 459 9.35 -8.37 14.36
CA GLN A 459 8.50 -8.64 15.53
C GLN A 459 7.13 -7.94 15.47
N GLN A 460 7.04 -6.79 14.78
CA GLN A 460 5.84 -5.95 14.70
C GLN A 460 5.15 -5.97 13.32
N PHE A 461 5.68 -6.72 12.35
CA PHE A 461 5.14 -6.71 11.00
C PHE A 461 4.88 -8.11 10.46
N ALA A 462 3.60 -8.45 10.24
CA ALA A 462 3.13 -9.74 9.76
C ALA A 462 2.56 -9.67 8.33
N LYS A 463 2.74 -10.76 7.58
CA LYS A 463 2.20 -10.94 6.23
C LYS A 463 1.63 -12.35 6.05
N ILE A 464 0.49 -12.46 5.39
CA ILE A 464 -0.13 -13.73 5.01
C ILE A 464 0.60 -14.31 3.80
N SER A 465 0.89 -15.60 3.83
CA SER A 465 1.61 -16.33 2.78
C SER A 465 0.93 -17.66 2.44
N ASP A 466 1.47 -18.37 1.46
CA ASP A 466 1.04 -19.68 0.99
C ASP A 466 -0.38 -19.72 0.41
N PHE A 467 -0.49 -19.30 -0.84
CA PHE A 467 -1.73 -19.26 -1.62
C PHE A 467 -1.96 -20.54 -2.45
N GLY A 468 -1.20 -21.61 -2.19
CA GLY A 468 -1.28 -22.87 -2.95
C GLY A 468 -2.65 -23.55 -2.93
N LEU A 469 -3.46 -23.35 -1.88
CA LEU A 469 -4.83 -23.84 -1.79
C LEU A 469 -5.89 -22.78 -2.10
N SER A 470 -5.51 -21.51 -2.26
CA SER A 470 -6.43 -20.38 -2.40
C SER A 470 -7.26 -20.46 -3.69
N LYS A 471 -8.44 -19.86 -3.65
CA LYS A 471 -9.38 -19.81 -4.78
C LYS A 471 -10.04 -18.44 -4.89
N ALA A 472 -10.08 -17.93 -6.13
CA ALA A 472 -10.97 -16.84 -6.48
C ALA A 472 -12.39 -17.37 -6.62
N LEU A 473 -13.38 -16.69 -6.03
CA LEU A 473 -14.79 -16.98 -6.21
C LEU A 473 -15.33 -16.19 -7.41
N GLY A 474 -16.28 -16.77 -8.15
CA GLY A 474 -17.02 -16.04 -9.17
C GLY A 474 -17.83 -14.89 -8.55
N ALA A 475 -18.26 -13.92 -9.38
CA ALA A 475 -19.00 -12.74 -8.91
C ALA A 475 -20.30 -13.10 -8.17
N ASP A 476 -20.92 -14.23 -8.52
CA ASP A 476 -22.17 -14.71 -7.94
C ASP A 476 -21.96 -15.89 -6.96
N ASP A 477 -20.72 -16.31 -6.74
CA ASP A 477 -20.40 -17.44 -5.89
C ASP A 477 -20.08 -17.01 -4.45
N ASN A 478 -20.82 -17.56 -3.48
CA ASN A 478 -20.55 -17.30 -2.06
C ASN A 478 -19.58 -18.33 -1.44
N TYR A 479 -19.26 -19.43 -2.15
CA TYR A 479 -18.36 -20.48 -1.68
C TYR A 479 -17.75 -21.28 -2.83
N TYR A 480 -16.58 -21.87 -2.57
CA TYR A 480 -15.94 -22.88 -3.41
C TYR A 480 -16.27 -24.28 -2.91
N LYS A 481 -16.72 -25.16 -3.79
CA LYS A 481 -16.94 -26.58 -3.48
C LYS A 481 -15.77 -27.44 -3.97
N ALA A 482 -15.00 -28.02 -3.04
CA ALA A 482 -13.89 -28.90 -3.40
C ALA A 482 -14.38 -30.25 -3.93
N ARG A 483 -13.77 -30.73 -5.01
CA ARG A 483 -14.15 -32.00 -5.69
C ARG A 483 -13.62 -33.24 -4.99
N SER A 484 -12.53 -33.15 -4.24
CA SER A 484 -11.89 -34.25 -3.54
C SER A 484 -11.28 -33.80 -2.23
N SER A 485 -11.20 -34.71 -1.27
CA SER A 485 -10.44 -34.53 -0.04
C SER A 485 -8.98 -34.89 -0.31
N GLY A 486 -8.09 -33.89 -0.11
CA GLY A 486 -6.63 -34.09 -0.11
C GLY A 486 -6.07 -34.25 1.31
N LYS A 487 -4.78 -34.01 1.50
CA LYS A 487 -4.16 -33.85 2.83
C LYS A 487 -4.58 -32.51 3.43
N TRP A 488 -5.79 -32.45 3.94
CA TRP A 488 -6.37 -31.22 4.48
C TRP A 488 -5.89 -30.91 5.90
N PRO A 489 -5.65 -29.64 6.24
CA PRO A 489 -5.30 -29.21 7.60
C PRO A 489 -6.56 -29.16 8.49
N LEU A 490 -7.16 -30.32 8.80
CA LEU A 490 -8.48 -30.47 9.45
C LEU A 490 -8.63 -29.67 10.75
N LYS A 491 -7.54 -29.47 11.50
CA LYS A 491 -7.56 -28.71 12.77
C LYS A 491 -7.78 -27.22 12.59
N TRP A 492 -7.68 -26.70 11.38
CA TRP A 492 -7.95 -25.29 11.03
C TRP A 492 -9.25 -25.12 10.27
N TYR A 493 -9.89 -26.25 9.89
CA TYR A 493 -11.08 -26.21 9.05
C TYR A 493 -12.37 -26.09 9.86
N ALA A 494 -13.29 -25.28 9.33
CA ALA A 494 -14.64 -25.17 9.82
C ALA A 494 -15.47 -26.44 9.51
N PRO A 495 -16.54 -26.73 10.28
CA PRO A 495 -17.38 -27.92 10.07
C PRO A 495 -17.88 -28.07 8.62
N GLU A 496 -18.35 -27.00 7.99
CA GLU A 496 -18.86 -27.02 6.62
C GLU A 496 -17.79 -27.37 5.58
N CYS A 497 -16.51 -27.09 5.86
CA CYS A 497 -15.42 -27.49 4.99
C CYS A 497 -15.23 -29.01 4.99
N VAL A 498 -15.38 -29.63 6.15
CA VAL A 498 -15.16 -31.08 6.32
C VAL A 498 -16.39 -31.88 5.90
N HIS A 499 -17.59 -31.46 6.32
CA HIS A 499 -18.84 -32.18 6.04
C HIS A 499 -19.37 -31.97 4.62
N TYR A 500 -19.23 -30.74 4.08
CA TYR A 500 -19.85 -30.37 2.80
C TYR A 500 -18.86 -29.96 1.73
N HIS A 501 -17.55 -29.95 2.05
CA HIS A 501 -16.47 -29.48 1.18
C HIS A 501 -16.65 -28.03 0.70
N LYS A 502 -17.35 -27.20 1.51
CA LYS A 502 -17.65 -25.81 1.21
C LYS A 502 -16.65 -24.89 1.88
N PHE A 503 -15.98 -24.05 1.09
CA PHE A 503 -15.00 -23.07 1.53
C PHE A 503 -15.46 -21.67 1.15
N SER A 504 -15.49 -20.77 2.11
CA SER A 504 -15.90 -19.38 1.94
C SER A 504 -15.04 -18.47 2.82
N SER A 505 -15.20 -17.16 2.72
CA SER A 505 -14.58 -16.21 3.67
C SER A 505 -14.97 -16.53 5.11
N LYS A 506 -16.19 -17.04 5.35
CA LYS A 506 -16.63 -17.47 6.69
C LYS A 506 -15.87 -18.69 7.21
N SER A 507 -15.41 -19.59 6.34
CA SER A 507 -14.52 -20.68 6.74
C SER A 507 -13.11 -20.19 7.04
N ASP A 508 -12.62 -19.16 6.34
CA ASP A 508 -11.37 -18.50 6.68
C ASP A 508 -11.45 -17.74 8.02
N VAL A 509 -12.62 -17.19 8.39
CA VAL A 509 -12.86 -16.61 9.72
C VAL A 509 -12.68 -17.66 10.82
N TRP A 510 -13.18 -18.88 10.64
CA TRP A 510 -12.90 -19.98 11.57
C TRP A 510 -11.41 -20.25 11.70
N SER A 511 -10.70 -20.37 10.58
CA SER A 511 -9.24 -20.58 10.54
C SER A 511 -8.48 -19.43 11.21
N PHE A 512 -8.95 -18.20 11.06
CA PHE A 512 -8.41 -17.02 11.75
C PHE A 512 -8.52 -17.16 13.27
N GLY A 513 -9.66 -17.62 13.80
CA GLY A 513 -9.83 -17.90 15.22
C GLY A 513 -8.84 -18.94 15.74
N VAL A 514 -8.57 -20.03 14.96
CA VAL A 514 -7.55 -21.02 15.31
C VAL A 514 -6.15 -20.41 15.26
N THR A 515 -5.86 -19.58 14.27
CA THR A 515 -4.58 -18.87 14.14
C THR A 515 -4.35 -17.90 15.31
N MET A 516 -5.39 -17.18 15.77
CA MET A 516 -5.32 -16.38 16.99
C MET A 516 -4.98 -17.25 18.21
N TRP A 517 -5.63 -18.40 18.34
CA TRP A 517 -5.36 -19.32 19.44
C TRP A 517 -3.88 -19.79 19.43
N GLU A 518 -3.34 -20.14 18.25
CA GLU A 518 -1.92 -20.47 18.09
C GLU A 518 -1.02 -19.30 18.55
N ALA A 519 -1.35 -18.07 18.14
CA ALA A 519 -0.57 -16.89 18.47
C ALA A 519 -0.56 -16.61 19.98
N PHE A 520 -1.71 -16.60 20.65
CA PHE A 520 -1.81 -16.40 22.09
C PHE A 520 -1.31 -17.60 22.92
N SER A 521 -1.13 -18.75 22.29
CA SER A 521 -0.44 -19.93 22.86
C SER A 521 1.07 -19.91 22.61
N TYR A 522 1.63 -18.80 22.06
CA TYR A 522 3.03 -18.68 21.66
C TYR A 522 3.48 -19.83 20.74
N GLY A 523 2.72 -20.07 19.67
CA GLY A 523 2.99 -21.13 18.67
C GLY A 523 2.54 -22.53 19.11
N GLY A 524 1.64 -22.62 20.08
CA GLY A 524 1.08 -23.87 20.55
C GLY A 524 0.30 -24.61 19.45
N LYS A 525 0.35 -25.95 19.45
CA LYS A 525 -0.38 -26.78 18.48
C LYS A 525 -1.84 -26.88 18.87
N PRO A 526 -2.80 -26.52 17.99
CA PRO A 526 -4.22 -26.63 18.29
C PRO A 526 -4.66 -28.08 18.47
N TYR A 527 -5.66 -28.30 19.31
CA TYR A 527 -6.22 -29.64 19.61
C TYR A 527 -5.13 -30.70 19.89
N LYS A 528 -4.22 -30.38 20.82
CA LYS A 528 -3.09 -31.23 21.18
C LYS A 528 -3.58 -32.64 21.58
N LYS A 529 -2.94 -33.66 21.02
CA LYS A 529 -3.26 -35.10 21.21
C LYS A 529 -4.53 -35.60 20.50
N MET A 530 -5.34 -34.76 19.82
CA MET A 530 -6.47 -35.21 19.02
C MET A 530 -6.06 -35.48 17.58
N LYS A 531 -6.60 -36.55 16.97
CA LYS A 531 -6.56 -36.77 15.52
C LYS A 531 -7.59 -35.86 14.83
N GLY A 532 -7.47 -35.62 13.51
CA GLY A 532 -8.38 -34.76 12.78
C GLY A 532 -9.86 -35.17 12.89
N THR A 533 -10.15 -36.46 12.85
CA THR A 533 -11.52 -37.01 13.04
C THR A 533 -12.07 -36.78 14.44
N ASP A 534 -11.22 -36.87 15.47
CA ASP A 534 -11.63 -36.61 16.87
C ASP A 534 -11.91 -35.13 17.10
N VAL A 535 -11.16 -34.24 16.41
CA VAL A 535 -11.40 -32.79 16.45
C VAL A 535 -12.78 -32.44 15.89
N MET A 536 -13.20 -33.06 14.77
CA MET A 536 -14.53 -32.80 14.22
C MET A 536 -15.63 -33.21 15.16
N ARG A 537 -15.53 -34.41 15.75
CA ARG A 537 -16.50 -34.86 16.77
C ARG A 537 -16.57 -33.90 17.95
N PHE A 538 -15.42 -33.48 18.48
CA PHE A 538 -15.32 -32.52 19.57
C PHE A 538 -16.03 -31.19 19.25
N ILE A 539 -15.85 -30.68 18.02
CA ILE A 539 -16.48 -29.45 17.54
C ILE A 539 -17.99 -29.63 17.36
N ASP A 540 -18.44 -30.77 16.78
CA ASP A 540 -19.84 -31.06 16.52
C ASP A 540 -20.65 -31.27 17.83
N GLU A 541 -19.99 -31.75 18.88
CA GLU A 541 -20.53 -31.83 20.24
C GLU A 541 -20.65 -30.45 20.93
N GLY A 542 -20.27 -29.36 20.25
CA GLY A 542 -20.35 -27.99 20.75
C GLY A 542 -19.12 -27.52 21.54
N ASN A 543 -18.09 -28.37 21.64
CA ASN A 543 -16.86 -28.02 22.36
C ASN A 543 -15.95 -27.11 21.56
N ARG A 544 -15.13 -26.31 22.26
CA ARG A 544 -14.10 -25.42 21.69
C ARG A 544 -12.82 -25.50 22.52
N MET A 545 -11.69 -25.11 21.91
CA MET A 545 -10.43 -24.98 22.65
C MET A 545 -10.58 -23.96 23.78
N GLU A 546 -10.00 -24.24 24.93
CA GLU A 546 -9.96 -23.33 26.07
C GLU A 546 -9.10 -22.10 25.77
N SER A 547 -9.35 -21.01 26.51
CA SER A 547 -8.54 -19.79 26.38
C SER A 547 -7.08 -20.07 26.71
N PRO A 548 -6.14 -19.66 25.85
CA PRO A 548 -4.73 -19.70 26.21
C PRO A 548 -4.47 -18.83 27.47
N PRO A 549 -3.53 -19.23 28.34
CA PRO A 549 -3.28 -18.51 29.59
C PRO A 549 -2.91 -17.03 29.42
N ALA A 550 -2.24 -16.68 28.33
CA ALA A 550 -1.84 -15.31 28.02
C ALA A 550 -2.92 -14.52 27.22
N CYS A 551 -4.02 -15.16 26.84
CA CYS A 551 -5.02 -14.54 25.98
C CYS A 551 -5.95 -13.61 26.78
N PRO A 552 -6.08 -12.32 26.43
CA PRO A 552 -7.06 -11.44 27.03
C PRO A 552 -8.49 -11.94 26.77
N GLU A 553 -9.37 -11.76 27.75
CA GLU A 553 -10.75 -12.22 27.69
C GLU A 553 -11.51 -11.73 26.44
N ARG A 554 -11.29 -10.46 26.08
CA ARG A 554 -11.89 -9.86 24.88
C ARG A 554 -11.40 -10.52 23.59
N MET A 555 -10.13 -10.94 23.52
CA MET A 555 -9.58 -11.65 22.36
C MET A 555 -10.11 -13.08 22.29
N TYR A 556 -10.28 -13.72 23.42
CA TYR A 556 -10.92 -15.04 23.45
C TYR A 556 -12.41 -14.96 23.07
N ALA A 557 -13.11 -13.87 23.40
CA ALA A 557 -14.47 -13.63 22.91
C ALA A 557 -14.53 -13.56 21.39
N VAL A 558 -13.58 -12.84 20.75
CA VAL A 558 -13.46 -12.80 19.28
C VAL A 558 -13.21 -14.20 18.70
N MET A 559 -12.33 -15.01 19.30
CA MET A 559 -12.11 -16.40 18.85
C MET A 559 -13.42 -17.21 18.90
N LYS A 560 -14.21 -17.08 19.96
CA LYS A 560 -15.51 -17.78 20.10
C LYS A 560 -16.51 -17.35 19.02
N GLU A 561 -16.55 -16.06 18.68
CA GLU A 561 -17.36 -15.58 17.56
C GLU A 561 -16.90 -16.19 16.21
N CYS A 562 -15.60 -16.26 15.98
CA CYS A 562 -15.02 -16.91 14.80
C CYS A 562 -15.38 -18.41 14.72
N TRP A 563 -15.54 -19.07 15.87
CA TRP A 563 -15.89 -20.50 15.97
C TRP A 563 -17.40 -20.76 16.14
N THR A 564 -18.26 -19.82 15.79
CA THR A 564 -19.70 -20.05 15.72
C THR A 564 -19.99 -21.18 14.74
N HIS A 565 -20.79 -22.17 15.13
CA HIS A 565 -20.97 -23.40 14.34
C HIS A 565 -21.60 -23.11 12.99
N LYS A 566 -22.67 -22.32 12.94
CA LYS A 566 -23.30 -21.88 11.68
C LYS A 566 -22.46 -20.81 11.04
N HIS A 567 -22.07 -21.03 9.80
CA HIS A 567 -21.21 -20.09 9.07
C HIS A 567 -21.88 -18.74 8.81
N GLU A 568 -23.23 -18.71 8.66
CA GLU A 568 -23.98 -17.47 8.44
C GLU A 568 -23.91 -16.53 9.66
N ASP A 569 -23.87 -17.10 10.87
CA ASP A 569 -23.84 -16.34 12.13
C ASP A 569 -22.43 -15.89 12.54
N ARG A 570 -21.37 -16.35 11.82
CA ARG A 570 -19.99 -15.88 12.05
C ARG A 570 -19.82 -14.44 11.59
N PRO A 571 -18.99 -13.64 12.25
CA PRO A 571 -18.62 -12.33 11.76
C PRO A 571 -17.96 -12.44 10.37
N ASP A 572 -18.03 -11.38 9.56
CA ASP A 572 -17.16 -11.16 8.41
C ASP A 572 -15.80 -10.60 8.87
N PHE A 573 -14.83 -10.54 7.96
CA PHE A 573 -13.52 -9.98 8.31
C PHE A 573 -13.56 -8.48 8.59
N LYS A 574 -14.55 -7.75 8.10
CA LYS A 574 -14.76 -6.34 8.46
C LYS A 574 -15.04 -6.21 9.96
N LYS A 575 -15.96 -7.01 10.49
CA LYS A 575 -16.31 -7.00 11.93
C LYS A 575 -15.17 -7.55 12.79
N VAL A 576 -14.46 -8.58 12.33
CA VAL A 576 -13.27 -9.12 13.01
C VAL A 576 -12.19 -8.04 13.12
N GLU A 577 -11.88 -7.34 12.02
CA GLU A 577 -10.90 -6.27 11.98
C GLU A 577 -11.28 -5.12 12.91
N GLU A 578 -12.55 -4.67 12.89
CA GLU A 578 -13.05 -3.63 13.79
C GLU A 578 -12.87 -4.00 15.27
N SER A 579 -13.12 -5.25 15.64
CA SER A 579 -12.94 -5.76 17.01
C SER A 579 -11.47 -5.81 17.40
N MET A 580 -10.59 -6.28 16.51
CA MET A 580 -9.13 -6.32 16.71
C MET A 580 -8.56 -4.90 16.85
N ARG A 581 -8.92 -4.00 15.96
CA ARG A 581 -8.49 -2.59 15.94
C ARG A 581 -8.90 -1.88 17.23
N SER A 582 -10.18 -1.96 17.59
CA SER A 582 -10.70 -1.32 18.80
C SER A 582 -9.96 -1.77 20.06
N TYR A 583 -9.63 -3.05 20.15
CA TYR A 583 -8.90 -3.57 21.30
C TYR A 583 -7.43 -3.15 21.28
N TYR A 584 -6.76 -3.25 20.13
CA TYR A 584 -5.38 -2.84 19.95
C TYR A 584 -5.16 -1.39 20.38
N TYR A 585 -6.01 -0.46 19.93
CA TYR A 585 -5.89 0.94 20.34
C TYR A 585 -6.18 1.14 21.84
N SER A 586 -7.11 0.39 22.42
CA SER A 586 -7.41 0.53 23.84
C SER A 586 -6.20 0.17 24.73
N ILE A 587 -5.44 -0.87 24.36
CA ILE A 587 -4.25 -1.29 25.12
C ILE A 587 -3.02 -0.42 24.82
N SER A 588 -2.81 -0.02 23.57
CA SER A 588 -1.70 0.86 23.20
C SER A 588 -1.83 2.27 23.81
N ASN A 589 -3.04 2.81 23.89
CA ASN A 589 -3.28 4.10 24.55
C ASN A 589 -3.07 4.01 26.06
N LYS A 590 -3.45 2.90 26.67
CA LYS A 590 -3.22 2.65 28.11
C LYS A 590 -1.71 2.54 28.41
N ALA A 591 -0.96 1.78 27.62
CA ALA A 591 0.49 1.64 27.79
C ALA A 591 1.21 2.99 27.67
N LYS A 592 0.87 3.81 26.67
CA LYS A 592 1.44 5.16 26.51
C LYS A 592 1.11 6.09 27.67
N ALA A 593 -0.10 6.00 28.24
CA ALA A 593 -0.49 6.79 29.40
C ALA A 593 0.29 6.37 30.65
N GLU A 594 0.52 5.07 30.86
CA GLU A 594 1.32 4.53 31.96
C GLU A 594 2.80 4.92 31.83
N GLU A 595 3.39 4.86 30.63
CA GLU A 595 4.75 5.35 30.35
C GLU A 595 4.90 6.85 30.62
N ALA A 596 3.94 7.64 30.18
CA ALA A 596 3.93 9.10 30.42
C ALA A 596 3.82 9.42 31.93
N ALA A 597 2.98 8.67 32.64
CA ALA A 597 2.84 8.81 34.10
C ALA A 597 4.11 8.40 34.85
N ALA A 598 4.77 7.30 34.43
CA ALA A 598 6.03 6.84 34.99
C ALA A 598 7.18 7.84 34.72
N ALA A 599 7.25 8.40 33.51
CA ALA A 599 8.23 9.43 33.15
C ALA A 599 8.01 10.72 33.99
N ALA A 600 6.75 11.13 34.18
CA ALA A 600 6.42 12.27 35.01
C ALA A 600 6.76 12.05 36.51
N ALA A 601 6.54 10.83 37.01
CA ALA A 601 6.92 10.45 38.38
C ALA A 601 8.45 10.40 38.57
N ALA A 602 9.20 9.96 37.57
CA ALA A 602 10.67 9.95 37.58
C ALA A 602 11.31 11.33 37.43
N ALA A 603 10.56 12.31 36.86
CA ALA A 603 10.99 13.70 36.70
C ALA A 603 10.56 14.61 37.86
N ALA A 604 9.82 14.10 38.83
CA ALA A 604 9.46 14.85 40.04
C ALA A 604 10.69 14.92 40.97
N PRO A 605 11.05 16.12 41.49
CA PRO A 605 12.27 16.32 42.28
C PRO A 605 12.23 15.65 43.65
#